data_1643860a5577d86516502d727ecb420d
#
_entry.id   1643860a5577d86516502d727ecb420d
#
_cell.length_a   1.000
_cell.length_b   1.000
_cell.length_c   1.000
_cell.angle_alpha   90.00
_cell.angle_beta   90.00
_cell.angle_gamma   90.00
#
_symmetry.space_group_name_H-M   'P 1'
#
loop_
_entity.id
_entity.type
_entity.pdbx_description
1 polymer ?
#
loop_
_entity_poly.entity_id
_entity_poly.type
_entity_poly.pdbx_seq_one_letter_code
_entity_poly.pdbx_strand_id
1 'polypeptide(L)'
;MEADRNTMEYSKEMIVETERLFLRKMNMEDFDALYQILADPDIMQHYPYAFDEIKVRDWIKRNMERYCKDGFGLWAVCRKDTREMIGDCGLTLQNIEGKMLPEIGYHIRRDCQRKGFAAEAAKAVMDWAFRNTDYPALYSYCKYTNEASIRTAESIGMQFDREYPDEANGMTHVSVIYRRNMIMTDYIAYCGLDCETCEARLATVNNDNELRRKVSEEWSKLNGVEITPEMINCSGCRIPGAKTVYCDSLCPIRQCAREKQMETCGGCLEMKSCEKVGAIIGNNLDARGRLENAGRGTLI
;
A
#
# COMPACT_ATOMS: atom_id res chain seq x y z
N MET A 1 12.18 20.27 -29.79
CA MET A 1 13.45 19.64 -29.29
C MET A 1 13.75 19.92 -27.81
N GLU A 2 13.29 21.03 -27.23
CA GLU A 2 13.41 21.33 -25.78
C GLU A 2 12.37 20.56 -24.94
N ALA A 3 11.16 20.38 -25.43
CA ALA A 3 10.11 19.60 -24.74
C ALA A 3 10.46 18.12 -24.58
N ASP A 4 11.17 17.53 -25.55
CA ASP A 4 11.59 16.11 -25.48
C ASP A 4 12.74 15.85 -24.49
N ARG A 5 13.66 16.81 -24.33
CA ARG A 5 14.74 16.69 -23.34
C ARG A 5 14.21 16.77 -21.91
N ASN A 6 13.28 17.67 -21.63
CA ASN A 6 12.67 17.83 -20.32
C ASN A 6 11.86 16.57 -19.95
N THR A 7 11.13 15.97 -20.88
CA THR A 7 10.36 14.73 -20.64
C THR A 7 11.27 13.53 -20.36
N MET A 8 12.45 13.47 -20.99
CA MET A 8 13.44 12.41 -20.75
C MET A 8 14.20 12.56 -19.42
N GLU A 9 14.44 13.79 -18.95
CA GLU A 9 15.12 14.06 -17.69
C GLU A 9 14.23 13.76 -16.48
N TYR A 10 12.94 14.10 -16.55
CA TYR A 10 11.94 13.75 -15.52
C TYR A 10 11.71 12.23 -15.39
N SER A 11 11.85 11.45 -16.47
CA SER A 11 11.66 10.00 -16.43
C SER A 11 12.75 9.25 -15.68
N LYS A 12 13.95 9.81 -15.57
CA LYS A 12 15.10 9.19 -14.87
C LYS A 12 15.04 9.31 -13.34
N GLU A 13 14.28 10.26 -12.81
CA GLU A 13 14.16 10.51 -11.36
C GLU A 13 12.80 10.11 -10.76
N MET A 14 11.86 9.66 -11.58
CA MET A 14 10.54 9.23 -11.14
C MET A 14 10.64 7.92 -10.35
N ILE A 15 10.09 7.93 -9.14
CA ILE A 15 10.13 6.80 -8.20
C ILE A 15 8.81 6.04 -8.22
N VAL A 16 7.69 6.79 -8.21
CA VAL A 16 6.35 6.24 -8.11
C VAL A 16 5.41 6.99 -9.04
N GLU A 17 4.50 6.29 -9.68
CA GLU A 17 3.46 6.84 -10.52
C GLU A 17 2.09 6.31 -10.08
N THR A 18 1.09 7.19 -10.08
CA THR A 18 -0.32 6.88 -9.75
C THR A 18 -1.24 7.30 -10.89
N GLU A 19 -2.55 7.29 -10.68
CA GLU A 19 -3.51 7.78 -11.66
C GLU A 19 -3.32 9.28 -11.99
N ARG A 20 -3.19 10.13 -10.94
CA ARG A 20 -3.15 11.60 -11.06
C ARG A 20 -1.80 12.22 -10.74
N LEU A 21 -0.90 11.46 -10.09
CA LEU A 21 0.36 11.95 -9.54
C LEU A 21 1.56 11.19 -10.09
N PHE A 22 2.72 11.83 -10.00
CA PHE A 22 4.01 11.16 -10.01
C PHE A 22 4.89 11.73 -8.90
N LEU A 23 5.69 10.86 -8.30
CA LEU A 23 6.62 11.21 -7.23
C LEU A 23 8.05 11.04 -7.74
N ARG A 24 8.88 12.06 -7.55
CA ARG A 24 10.29 12.08 -7.94
C ARG A 24 11.17 12.59 -6.82
N LYS A 25 12.46 12.32 -6.90
CA LYS A 25 13.42 12.94 -5.97
C LYS A 25 13.30 14.46 -6.03
N MET A 26 13.38 15.09 -4.86
CA MET A 26 13.49 16.55 -4.74
C MET A 26 14.91 17.00 -5.03
N ASN A 27 15.04 18.22 -5.54
CA ASN A 27 16.29 18.95 -5.67
C ASN A 27 16.09 20.42 -5.25
N MET A 28 17.13 21.22 -5.33
CA MET A 28 17.08 22.63 -4.88
C MET A 28 16.18 23.52 -5.76
N GLU A 29 15.79 23.09 -6.94
CA GLU A 29 14.86 23.81 -7.83
C GLU A 29 13.43 23.75 -7.30
N ASP A 30 13.12 22.80 -6.43
CA ASP A 30 11.81 22.63 -5.77
C ASP A 30 11.58 23.61 -4.61
N PHE A 31 12.58 24.46 -4.31
CA PHE A 31 12.54 25.33 -3.15
C PHE A 31 11.29 26.21 -3.10
N ASP A 32 10.97 26.91 -4.19
CA ASP A 32 9.85 27.85 -4.21
C ASP A 32 8.49 27.16 -4.00
N ALA A 33 8.30 25.99 -4.62
CA ALA A 33 7.09 25.20 -4.45
C ALA A 33 6.98 24.65 -3.02
N LEU A 34 8.08 24.15 -2.45
CA LEU A 34 8.09 23.60 -1.11
C LEU A 34 7.98 24.70 -0.04
N TYR A 35 8.56 25.87 -0.27
CA TYR A 35 8.45 27.02 0.61
C TYR A 35 6.99 27.48 0.78
N GLN A 36 6.20 27.51 -0.30
CA GLN A 36 4.76 27.82 -0.24
C GLN A 36 3.97 26.83 0.63
N ILE A 37 4.50 25.65 0.88
CA ILE A 37 3.87 24.61 1.70
C ILE A 37 4.36 24.69 3.14
N LEU A 38 5.67 24.61 3.36
CA LEU A 38 6.27 24.50 4.69
C LEU A 38 6.36 25.87 5.43
N ALA A 39 6.25 27.00 4.73
CA ALA A 39 6.16 28.32 5.33
C ALA A 39 4.69 28.76 5.59
N ASP A 40 3.69 28.02 5.12
CA ASP A 40 2.29 28.30 5.36
C ASP A 40 1.91 27.93 6.82
N PRO A 41 1.55 28.89 7.68
CA PRO A 41 1.25 28.61 9.08
C PRO A 41 0.02 27.72 9.28
N ASP A 42 -0.93 27.72 8.34
CA ASP A 42 -2.11 26.86 8.45
C ASP A 42 -1.82 25.40 8.05
N ILE A 43 -0.89 25.18 7.12
CA ILE A 43 -0.39 23.83 6.84
C ILE A 43 0.45 23.32 8.01
N MET A 44 1.30 24.18 8.56
CA MET A 44 2.24 23.85 9.63
C MET A 44 1.68 24.03 11.04
N GLN A 45 0.37 24.24 11.21
CA GLN A 45 -0.29 24.49 12.51
C GLN A 45 -0.10 23.36 13.55
N HIS A 46 0.21 22.15 13.07
CA HIS A 46 0.48 21.00 13.94
C HIS A 46 1.98 20.78 14.22
N TYR A 47 2.82 21.65 13.67
CA TYR A 47 4.25 21.72 13.95
C TYR A 47 4.54 22.84 14.96
N PRO A 48 5.69 22.80 15.66
CA PRO A 48 6.04 23.86 16.61
C PRO A 48 6.09 25.26 15.97
N TYR A 49 6.39 25.35 14.68
CA TYR A 49 6.48 26.59 13.89
C TYR A 49 6.43 26.29 12.39
N ALA A 50 6.02 27.28 11.60
CA ALA A 50 6.20 27.27 10.16
C ALA A 50 7.68 27.48 9.80
N PHE A 51 8.14 26.96 8.68
CA PHE A 51 9.54 26.99 8.29
C PHE A 51 9.89 28.33 7.62
N ASP A 52 11.08 28.86 7.94
CA ASP A 52 11.75 29.91 7.19
C ASP A 52 12.51 29.31 5.98
N GLU A 53 13.08 30.19 5.15
CA GLU A 53 13.84 29.78 3.95
C GLU A 53 14.99 28.83 4.28
N ILE A 54 15.70 29.06 5.38
CA ILE A 54 16.85 28.24 5.78
C ILE A 54 16.38 26.82 6.07
N LYS A 55 15.30 26.69 6.86
CA LYS A 55 14.75 25.38 7.22
C LYS A 55 14.20 24.62 6.01
N VAL A 56 13.58 25.32 5.05
CA VAL A 56 13.12 24.66 3.81
C VAL A 56 14.30 24.18 2.97
N ARG A 57 15.36 24.97 2.83
CA ARG A 57 16.60 24.52 2.14
C ARG A 57 17.22 23.32 2.84
N ASP A 58 17.28 23.33 4.15
CA ASP A 58 17.82 22.21 4.94
C ASP A 58 16.90 20.97 4.87
N TRP A 59 15.58 21.16 4.73
CA TRP A 59 14.64 20.06 4.48
C TRP A 59 14.93 19.37 3.16
N ILE A 60 15.13 20.11 2.07
CA ILE A 60 15.48 19.57 0.76
C ILE A 60 16.81 18.82 0.84
N LYS A 61 17.87 19.47 1.37
CA LYS A 61 19.21 18.86 1.51
C LYS A 61 19.15 17.55 2.29
N ARG A 62 18.44 17.53 3.41
CA ARG A 62 18.27 16.33 4.26
C ARG A 62 17.61 15.19 3.50
N ASN A 63 16.62 15.48 2.66
CA ASN A 63 16.00 14.44 1.83
C ASN A 63 16.95 13.99 0.71
N MET A 64 17.71 14.86 0.11
CA MET A 64 18.76 14.49 -0.85
C MET A 64 19.83 13.58 -0.22
N GLU A 65 20.25 13.86 1.02
CA GLU A 65 21.16 13.03 1.80
C GLU A 65 20.55 11.65 2.11
N ARG A 66 19.25 11.60 2.48
CA ARG A 66 18.50 10.34 2.71
C ARG A 66 18.45 9.47 1.46
N TYR A 67 18.27 10.06 0.27
CA TYR A 67 18.29 9.29 -0.99
C TYR A 67 19.63 8.57 -1.21
N CYS A 68 20.72 9.17 -0.79
CA CYS A 68 22.05 8.55 -0.89
C CYS A 68 22.31 7.52 0.21
N LYS A 69 21.89 7.83 1.44
CA LYS A 69 22.19 7.01 2.62
C LYS A 69 21.23 5.84 2.78
N ASP A 70 19.92 6.12 2.68
CA ASP A 70 18.86 5.17 3.02
C ASP A 70 18.20 4.58 1.75
N GLY A 71 18.46 5.15 0.57
CA GLY A 71 17.83 4.78 -0.69
C GLY A 71 16.44 5.39 -0.90
N PHE A 72 15.90 6.08 0.11
CA PHE A 72 14.59 6.71 0.10
C PHE A 72 14.59 8.02 0.93
N GLY A 73 13.50 8.77 0.89
CA GLY A 73 13.26 10.02 1.60
C GLY A 73 11.88 10.55 1.25
N LEU A 74 11.58 11.79 1.59
CA LEU A 74 10.40 12.45 1.04
C LEU A 74 10.67 12.86 -0.41
N TRP A 75 9.73 12.55 -1.29
CA TRP A 75 9.77 12.86 -2.71
C TRP A 75 8.82 14.00 -3.04
N ALA A 76 9.13 14.77 -4.07
CA ALA A 76 8.24 15.77 -4.63
C ALA A 76 6.99 15.08 -5.19
N VAL A 77 5.81 15.49 -4.74
CA VAL A 77 4.52 15.06 -5.28
C VAL A 77 4.11 16.03 -6.37
N CYS A 78 4.07 15.55 -7.60
CA CYS A 78 3.75 16.36 -8.78
C CYS A 78 2.45 15.86 -9.43
N ARG A 79 1.62 16.78 -9.91
CA ARG A 79 0.44 16.46 -10.70
C ARG A 79 0.83 16.08 -12.12
N LYS A 80 0.16 15.08 -12.71
CA LYS A 80 0.41 14.67 -14.09
C LYS A 80 -0.08 15.68 -15.12
N ASP A 81 -1.20 16.33 -14.85
CA ASP A 81 -1.86 17.27 -15.77
C ASP A 81 -1.13 18.61 -15.86
N THR A 82 -0.73 19.20 -14.73
CA THR A 82 -0.07 20.52 -14.69
C THR A 82 1.45 20.46 -14.57
N ARG A 83 2.00 19.30 -14.21
CA ARG A 83 3.41 19.10 -13.87
C ARG A 83 3.87 19.86 -12.63
N GLU A 84 2.99 20.57 -11.95
CA GLU A 84 3.30 21.32 -10.74
C GLU A 84 3.57 20.40 -9.55
N MET A 85 4.57 20.76 -8.75
CA MET A 85 4.77 20.20 -7.42
C MET A 85 3.70 20.75 -6.48
N ILE A 86 2.94 19.85 -5.84
CA ILE A 86 1.86 20.19 -4.92
C ILE A 86 2.11 19.72 -3.50
N GLY A 87 3.25 19.10 -3.24
CA GLY A 87 3.57 18.58 -1.91
C GLY A 87 4.84 17.74 -1.89
N ASP A 88 5.09 17.18 -0.73
CA ASP A 88 6.04 16.08 -0.57
C ASP A 88 5.36 14.87 0.08
N CYS A 89 5.83 13.68 -0.26
CA CYS A 89 5.41 12.43 0.36
C CYS A 89 6.51 11.38 0.19
N GLY A 90 6.73 10.55 1.20
CA GLY A 90 7.74 9.51 1.09
C GLY A 90 7.96 8.71 2.35
N LEU A 91 8.98 7.87 2.31
CA LEU A 91 9.42 7.05 3.43
C LEU A 91 10.62 7.69 4.10
N THR A 92 10.61 7.76 5.42
CA THR A 92 11.75 8.24 6.21
C THR A 92 11.96 7.37 7.44
N LEU A 93 13.18 7.36 7.98
CA LEU A 93 13.44 6.80 9.29
C LEU A 93 13.28 7.88 10.35
N GLN A 94 12.36 7.70 11.28
CA GLN A 94 12.05 8.65 12.32
C GLN A 94 12.20 8.01 13.70
N ASN A 95 12.68 8.81 14.65
CA ASN A 95 12.71 8.40 16.04
C ASN A 95 11.31 8.56 16.65
N ILE A 96 10.60 7.46 16.79
CA ILE A 96 9.28 7.40 17.42
C ILE A 96 9.45 6.71 18.76
N GLU A 97 9.33 7.47 19.85
CA GLU A 97 9.47 6.96 21.22
C GLU A 97 10.78 6.16 21.45
N GLY A 98 11.91 6.74 21.01
CA GLY A 98 13.24 6.14 21.17
C GLY A 98 13.60 5.03 20.19
N LYS A 99 12.70 4.69 19.24
CA LYS A 99 12.94 3.67 18.22
C LYS A 99 12.96 4.31 16.82
N MET A 100 13.96 3.92 16.02
CA MET A 100 14.02 4.31 14.61
C MET A 100 13.06 3.45 13.81
N LEU A 101 11.94 4.04 13.36
CA LEU A 101 10.86 3.36 12.65
C LEU A 101 10.67 3.96 11.24
N PRO A 102 10.32 3.12 10.24
CA PRO A 102 10.00 3.60 8.90
C PRO A 102 8.64 4.31 8.89
N GLU A 103 8.66 5.60 8.57
CA GLU A 103 7.50 6.49 8.64
C GLU A 103 7.12 6.99 7.26
N ILE A 104 5.82 6.96 6.95
CA ILE A 104 5.24 7.61 5.78
C ILE A 104 4.80 9.01 6.18
N GLY A 105 5.52 10.02 5.67
CA GLY A 105 5.21 11.43 5.88
C GLY A 105 4.68 12.10 4.61
N TYR A 106 3.87 13.14 4.78
CA TYR A 106 3.31 13.91 3.66
C TYR A 106 2.89 15.32 4.06
N HIS A 107 3.09 16.27 3.12
CA HIS A 107 2.54 17.60 3.14
C HIS A 107 1.92 17.91 1.78
N ILE A 108 0.74 18.52 1.76
CA ILE A 108 0.04 18.90 0.52
C ILE A 108 -0.33 20.38 0.59
N ARG A 109 -0.04 21.11 -0.47
CA ARG A 109 -0.38 22.52 -0.66
C ARG A 109 -1.89 22.76 -0.42
N ARG A 110 -2.24 23.84 0.24
CA ARG A 110 -3.58 24.13 0.74
C ARG A 110 -4.67 24.01 -0.34
N ASP A 111 -4.45 24.59 -1.51
CA ASP A 111 -5.38 24.55 -2.64
C ASP A 111 -5.58 23.14 -3.25
N CYS A 112 -4.68 22.21 -2.90
CA CYS A 112 -4.72 20.82 -3.32
C CYS A 112 -5.23 19.85 -2.24
N GLN A 113 -5.48 20.33 -1.02
CA GLN A 113 -6.04 19.52 0.06
C GLN A 113 -7.50 19.13 -0.20
N ARG A 114 -7.97 18.09 0.52
CA ARG A 114 -9.34 17.52 0.42
C ARG A 114 -9.74 17.00 -0.97
N LYS A 115 -8.75 16.77 -1.86
CA LYS A 115 -8.94 16.19 -3.20
C LYS A 115 -8.44 14.75 -3.31
N GLY A 116 -8.04 14.16 -2.17
CA GLY A 116 -7.53 12.79 -2.09
C GLY A 116 -6.05 12.62 -2.47
N PHE A 117 -5.33 13.69 -2.81
CA PHE A 117 -3.94 13.60 -3.26
C PHE A 117 -2.99 13.07 -2.17
N ALA A 118 -3.17 13.45 -0.90
CA ALA A 118 -2.37 12.92 0.20
C ALA A 118 -2.52 11.40 0.33
N ALA A 119 -3.76 10.90 0.33
CA ALA A 119 -4.05 9.48 0.43
C ALA A 119 -3.52 8.70 -0.79
N GLU A 120 -3.66 9.24 -2.01
CA GLU A 120 -3.14 8.63 -3.24
C GLU A 120 -1.61 8.52 -3.21
N ALA A 121 -0.92 9.59 -2.83
CA ALA A 121 0.54 9.60 -2.70
C ALA A 121 1.01 8.65 -1.60
N ALA A 122 0.43 8.74 -0.40
CA ALA A 122 0.80 7.90 0.75
C ALA A 122 0.55 6.40 0.47
N LYS A 123 -0.56 6.05 -0.19
CA LYS A 123 -0.83 4.67 -0.62
C LYS A 123 0.24 4.15 -1.57
N ALA A 124 0.62 4.96 -2.55
CA ALA A 124 1.64 4.59 -3.53
C ALA A 124 3.04 4.46 -2.90
N VAL A 125 3.38 5.34 -1.93
CA VAL A 125 4.60 5.22 -1.12
C VAL A 125 4.60 3.95 -0.28
N MET A 126 3.48 3.63 0.36
CA MET A 126 3.31 2.41 1.14
C MET A 126 3.54 1.16 0.28
N ASP A 127 2.92 1.10 -0.90
CA ASP A 127 3.05 -0.01 -1.84
C ASP A 127 4.50 -0.12 -2.36
N TRP A 128 5.16 1.02 -2.61
CA TRP A 128 6.57 1.06 -2.97
C TRP A 128 7.46 0.56 -1.83
N ALA A 129 7.24 1.05 -0.61
CA ALA A 129 8.04 0.68 0.55
C ALA A 129 7.98 -0.83 0.82
N PHE A 130 6.80 -1.44 0.78
CA PHE A 130 6.67 -2.88 0.97
C PHE A 130 7.25 -3.72 -0.17
N ARG A 131 7.38 -3.18 -1.38
CA ARG A 131 8.04 -3.88 -2.50
C ARG A 131 9.56 -3.75 -2.49
N ASN A 132 10.08 -2.64 -2.00
CA ASN A 132 11.50 -2.28 -2.16
C ASN A 132 12.30 -2.30 -0.85
N THR A 133 11.69 -2.61 0.29
CA THR A 133 12.35 -2.71 1.59
C THR A 133 11.87 -3.96 2.34
N ASP A 134 12.56 -4.38 3.39
CA ASP A 134 12.17 -5.53 4.21
C ASP A 134 11.48 -5.13 5.52
N TYR A 135 11.02 -3.88 5.65
CA TYR A 135 10.33 -3.46 6.86
C TYR A 135 9.04 -4.26 7.10
N PRO A 136 8.85 -4.82 8.30
CA PRO A 136 7.67 -5.62 8.62
C PRO A 136 6.43 -4.76 8.88
N ALA A 137 6.62 -3.47 9.12
CA ALA A 137 5.56 -2.50 9.36
C ALA A 137 6.00 -1.11 8.91
N LEU A 138 5.04 -0.27 8.56
CA LEU A 138 5.22 1.14 8.29
C LEU A 138 4.36 1.96 9.25
N TYR A 139 4.85 3.12 9.63
CA TYR A 139 4.23 3.98 10.62
C TYR A 139 3.87 5.34 10.00
N SER A 140 2.95 6.03 10.60
CA SER A 140 2.72 7.46 10.40
C SER A 140 2.46 8.06 11.77
N TYR A 141 3.02 9.22 12.07
CA TYR A 141 2.78 9.87 13.34
C TYR A 141 2.49 11.36 13.14
N CYS A 142 1.65 11.90 13.99
CA CYS A 142 1.31 13.31 13.98
C CYS A 142 0.85 13.76 15.36
N LYS A 143 0.70 15.07 15.54
CA LYS A 143 0.03 15.60 16.73
C LYS A 143 -1.39 15.01 16.82
N TYR A 144 -1.82 14.56 18.00
CA TYR A 144 -3.11 13.90 18.22
C TYR A 144 -4.32 14.74 17.74
N THR A 145 -4.17 16.06 17.64
CA THR A 145 -5.20 16.97 17.11
C THR A 145 -5.21 17.10 15.59
N ASN A 146 -4.26 16.45 14.88
CA ASN A 146 -4.19 16.50 13.42
C ASN A 146 -5.10 15.45 12.78
N GLU A 147 -6.42 15.65 12.89
CA GLU A 147 -7.41 14.73 12.33
C GLU A 147 -7.23 14.49 10.84
N ALA A 148 -6.76 15.47 10.07
CA ALA A 148 -6.56 15.32 8.63
C ALA A 148 -5.47 14.29 8.31
N SER A 149 -4.37 14.29 9.07
CA SER A 149 -3.30 13.29 8.94
C SER A 149 -3.78 11.91 9.41
N ILE A 150 -4.49 11.84 10.54
CA ILE A 150 -5.04 10.57 11.06
C ILE A 150 -5.97 9.93 10.02
N ARG A 151 -6.94 10.69 9.48
CA ARG A 151 -7.86 10.18 8.45
C ARG A 151 -7.15 9.76 7.15
N THR A 152 -6.07 10.45 6.79
CA THR A 152 -5.27 10.05 5.62
C THR A 152 -4.59 8.71 5.87
N ALA A 153 -3.99 8.49 7.04
CA ALA A 153 -3.39 7.22 7.42
C ALA A 153 -4.43 6.09 7.45
N GLU A 154 -5.61 6.33 8.05
CA GLU A 154 -6.72 5.38 8.08
C GLU A 154 -7.21 5.01 6.67
N SER A 155 -7.32 6.00 5.76
CA SER A 155 -7.80 5.78 4.39
C SER A 155 -6.92 4.88 3.55
N ILE A 156 -5.64 4.74 3.91
CA ILE A 156 -4.69 3.82 3.27
C ILE A 156 -4.55 2.48 4.01
N GLY A 157 -5.39 2.25 5.03
CA GLY A 157 -5.45 1.00 5.77
C GLY A 157 -4.57 0.94 7.02
N MET A 158 -3.95 2.04 7.43
CA MET A 158 -3.27 2.12 8.72
C MET A 158 -4.28 2.08 9.86
N GLN A 159 -3.88 1.49 10.98
CA GLN A 159 -4.67 1.39 12.19
C GLN A 159 -4.01 2.16 13.33
N PHE A 160 -4.80 2.62 14.27
CA PHE A 160 -4.28 3.19 15.52
C PHE A 160 -3.35 2.18 16.21
N ASP A 161 -2.18 2.64 16.60
CA ASP A 161 -1.21 1.85 17.37
C ASP A 161 -1.18 2.33 18.83
N ARG A 162 -0.81 3.59 19.03
CA ARG A 162 -0.73 4.22 20.35
C ARG A 162 -0.67 5.73 20.30
N GLU A 163 -0.82 6.33 21.47
CA GLU A 163 -0.44 7.71 21.72
C GLU A 163 0.64 7.77 22.80
N TYR A 164 1.53 8.75 22.69
CA TYR A 164 2.56 8.99 23.70
C TYR A 164 2.84 10.50 23.87
N PRO A 165 3.26 10.95 25.06
CA PRO A 165 3.68 12.32 25.27
C PRO A 165 5.00 12.59 24.57
N ASP A 166 5.05 13.69 23.81
CA ASP A 166 6.22 14.13 23.04
C ASP A 166 6.48 15.60 23.35
N GLU A 167 7.72 15.95 23.68
CA GLU A 167 8.09 17.31 24.08
C GLU A 167 7.86 18.35 22.97
N ALA A 168 8.02 17.95 21.71
CA ALA A 168 7.85 18.85 20.58
C ALA A 168 6.36 19.04 20.18
N ASN A 169 5.54 17.97 20.32
CA ASN A 169 4.18 17.94 19.79
C ASN A 169 3.10 17.90 20.90
N GLY A 170 3.48 17.75 22.17
CA GLY A 170 2.57 17.50 23.28
C GLY A 170 2.17 16.02 23.32
N MET A 171 1.03 15.65 22.74
CA MET A 171 0.61 14.25 22.58
C MET A 171 0.72 13.85 21.10
N THR A 172 1.42 12.77 20.84
CA THR A 172 1.62 12.24 19.48
C THR A 172 0.80 10.98 19.27
N HIS A 173 0.01 10.97 18.20
CA HIS A 173 -0.76 9.84 17.69
C HIS A 173 0.10 9.06 16.70
N VAL A 174 0.14 7.74 16.83
CA VAL A 174 0.86 6.82 15.92
C VAL A 174 -0.13 5.87 15.26
N SER A 175 -0.05 5.81 13.95
CA SER A 175 -0.74 4.81 13.13
C SER A 175 0.26 3.82 12.57
N VAL A 176 -0.15 2.57 12.37
CA VAL A 176 0.70 1.49 11.86
C VAL A 176 -0.02 0.65 10.81
N ILE A 177 0.72 0.17 9.83
CA ILE A 177 0.29 -0.90 8.94
C ILE A 177 1.39 -1.96 8.85
N TYR A 178 1.02 -3.22 9.00
CA TYR A 178 1.94 -4.34 8.91
C TYR A 178 1.98 -4.90 7.48
N ARG A 179 3.18 -5.28 7.02
CA ARG A 179 3.38 -5.97 5.74
C ARG A 179 2.44 -7.17 5.58
N ARG A 180 2.26 -7.96 6.64
CA ARG A 180 1.35 -9.11 6.64
C ARG A 180 -0.10 -8.73 6.30
N ASN A 181 -0.55 -7.52 6.67
CA ASN A 181 -1.91 -7.07 6.36
C ASN A 181 -2.07 -6.74 4.87
N MET A 182 -1.01 -6.26 4.21
CA MET A 182 -0.99 -6.03 2.76
C MET A 182 -0.87 -7.34 1.97
N ILE A 183 0.01 -8.23 2.42
CA ILE A 183 0.17 -9.57 1.82
C ILE A 183 -1.14 -10.34 1.95
N MET A 184 -1.85 -10.22 3.08
CA MET A 184 -3.17 -10.86 3.28
C MET A 184 -4.21 -10.40 2.25
N THR A 185 -4.22 -9.13 1.82
CA THR A 185 -5.19 -8.70 0.78
C THR A 185 -4.84 -9.25 -0.59
N ASP A 186 -3.57 -9.34 -0.96
CA ASP A 186 -3.13 -9.85 -2.26
C ASP A 186 -3.25 -11.38 -2.36
N TYR A 187 -2.97 -12.09 -1.28
CA TYR A 187 -3.07 -13.55 -1.21
C TYR A 187 -4.43 -14.07 -0.71
N ILE A 188 -5.39 -13.21 -0.41
CA ILE A 188 -6.78 -13.63 -0.22
C ILE A 188 -7.39 -13.93 -1.60
N ALA A 189 -7.90 -15.15 -1.77
CA ALA A 189 -8.63 -15.53 -2.97
C ALA A 189 -9.92 -14.71 -3.12
N TYR A 190 -10.51 -14.66 -4.30
CA TYR A 190 -11.81 -14.05 -4.51
C TYR A 190 -12.88 -14.57 -3.54
N CYS A 191 -12.79 -15.84 -3.11
CA CYS A 191 -13.68 -16.50 -2.17
C CYS A 191 -13.29 -16.36 -0.69
N GLY A 192 -12.25 -15.59 -0.36
CA GLY A 192 -11.78 -15.39 1.01
C GLY A 192 -10.79 -16.46 1.54
N LEU A 193 -10.50 -17.50 0.79
CA LEU A 193 -9.47 -18.48 1.15
C LEU A 193 -8.09 -17.83 1.16
N ASP A 194 -7.25 -18.29 2.08
CA ASP A 194 -5.88 -17.84 2.22
C ASP A 194 -4.96 -18.57 1.24
N CYS A 195 -4.50 -17.83 0.24
CA CYS A 195 -3.51 -18.37 -0.70
C CYS A 195 -2.08 -18.32 -0.13
N GLU A 196 -1.81 -17.54 0.92
CA GLU A 196 -0.47 -17.43 1.50
C GLU A 196 -0.02 -18.76 2.11
N THR A 197 -0.92 -19.42 2.82
CA THR A 197 -0.68 -20.70 3.49
C THR A 197 -1.05 -21.90 2.60
N CYS A 198 -1.52 -21.69 1.38
CA CYS A 198 -1.93 -22.75 0.47
C CYS A 198 -0.73 -23.59 0.01
N GLU A 199 -0.73 -24.89 0.33
CA GLU A 199 0.35 -25.81 0.01
C GLU A 199 0.67 -25.88 -1.49
N ALA A 200 -0.33 -25.80 -2.37
CA ALA A 200 -0.12 -25.75 -3.82
C ALA A 200 0.68 -24.49 -4.25
N ARG A 201 0.40 -23.35 -3.62
CA ARG A 201 1.18 -22.13 -3.86
C ARG A 201 2.58 -22.25 -3.26
N LEU A 202 2.70 -22.71 -2.03
CA LEU A 202 4.01 -22.90 -1.37
C LEU A 202 4.90 -23.84 -2.18
N ALA A 203 4.34 -24.94 -2.67
CA ALA A 203 5.06 -25.86 -3.55
C ALA A 203 5.57 -25.19 -4.84
N THR A 204 4.78 -24.26 -5.38
CA THR A 204 5.12 -23.51 -6.60
C THR A 204 6.23 -22.50 -6.35
N VAL A 205 6.08 -21.62 -5.35
CA VAL A 205 7.03 -20.52 -5.11
C VAL A 205 8.37 -21.01 -4.58
N ASN A 206 8.38 -22.11 -3.82
CA ASN A 206 9.58 -22.75 -3.30
C ASN A 206 10.19 -23.78 -4.27
N ASN A 207 9.57 -24.00 -5.43
CA ASN A 207 9.93 -25.04 -6.39
C ASN A 207 10.07 -26.44 -5.74
N ASP A 208 9.16 -26.75 -4.81
CA ASP A 208 9.18 -27.97 -3.99
C ASP A 208 8.38 -29.10 -4.66
N ASN A 209 9.09 -30.02 -5.31
CA ASN A 209 8.50 -31.15 -6.01
C ASN A 209 7.95 -32.24 -5.06
N GLU A 210 8.47 -32.33 -3.84
CA GLU A 210 7.97 -33.28 -2.86
C GLU A 210 6.62 -32.81 -2.34
N LEU A 211 6.49 -31.55 -2.02
CA LEU A 211 5.22 -30.94 -1.61
C LEU A 211 4.19 -30.99 -2.76
N ARG A 212 4.59 -30.76 -4.03
CA ARG A 212 3.69 -30.93 -5.19
C ARG A 212 3.11 -32.34 -5.26
N ARG A 213 3.95 -33.36 -5.08
CA ARG A 213 3.52 -34.76 -5.10
C ARG A 213 2.54 -35.06 -3.96
N LYS A 214 2.89 -34.65 -2.73
CA LYS A 214 2.00 -34.78 -1.57
C LYS A 214 0.62 -34.17 -1.82
N VAL A 215 0.59 -32.91 -2.25
CA VAL A 215 -0.66 -32.17 -2.52
C VAL A 215 -1.46 -32.84 -3.66
N SER A 216 -0.79 -33.32 -4.72
CA SER A 216 -1.47 -34.00 -5.83
C SER A 216 -2.15 -35.30 -5.38
N GLU A 217 -1.49 -36.10 -4.54
CA GLU A 217 -2.05 -37.32 -3.97
C GLU A 217 -3.26 -37.04 -3.06
N GLU A 218 -3.15 -36.04 -2.19
CA GLU A 218 -4.23 -35.63 -1.28
C GLU A 218 -5.45 -35.12 -2.05
N TRP A 219 -5.23 -34.26 -3.04
CA TRP A 219 -6.30 -33.70 -3.86
C TRP A 219 -6.93 -34.74 -4.79
N SER A 220 -6.15 -35.70 -5.29
CA SER A 220 -6.69 -36.82 -6.06
C SER A 220 -7.65 -37.67 -5.23
N LYS A 221 -7.27 -37.99 -3.99
CA LYS A 221 -8.14 -38.73 -3.06
C LYS A 221 -9.40 -37.96 -2.71
N LEU A 222 -9.26 -36.65 -2.43
CA LEU A 222 -10.37 -35.80 -2.02
C LEU A 222 -11.42 -35.60 -3.13
N ASN A 223 -10.95 -35.48 -4.39
CA ASN A 223 -11.81 -35.18 -5.53
C ASN A 223 -12.22 -36.41 -6.37
N GLY A 224 -11.65 -37.58 -6.09
CA GLY A 224 -11.94 -38.80 -6.83
C GLY A 224 -11.48 -38.78 -8.29
N VAL A 225 -10.50 -37.94 -8.62
CA VAL A 225 -9.92 -37.79 -9.97
C VAL A 225 -8.40 -37.76 -9.87
N GLU A 226 -7.72 -38.19 -10.92
CA GLU A 226 -6.27 -38.11 -10.96
C GLU A 226 -5.79 -36.68 -11.14
N ILE A 227 -5.00 -36.18 -10.17
CA ILE A 227 -4.36 -34.88 -10.21
C ILE A 227 -2.84 -35.12 -10.16
N THR A 228 -2.12 -34.72 -11.20
CA THR A 228 -0.67 -34.93 -11.26
C THR A 228 0.08 -33.78 -10.57
N PRO A 229 1.35 -33.97 -10.15
CA PRO A 229 2.15 -32.90 -9.54
C PRO A 229 2.30 -31.66 -10.44
N GLU A 230 2.29 -31.82 -11.76
CA GLU A 230 2.36 -30.71 -12.72
C GLU A 230 1.11 -29.82 -12.69
N MET A 231 -0.04 -30.38 -12.27
CA MET A 231 -1.30 -29.63 -12.12
C MET A 231 -1.36 -28.79 -10.84
N ILE A 232 -0.40 -28.97 -9.93
CA ILE A 232 -0.36 -28.28 -8.61
C ILE A 232 0.32 -26.91 -8.69
N ASN A 233 0.61 -26.38 -9.87
CA ASN A 233 1.25 -25.06 -9.96
C ASN A 233 0.26 -23.93 -9.75
N CYS A 234 0.53 -23.05 -8.77
CA CYS A 234 -0.30 -21.90 -8.42
C CYS A 234 0.52 -20.74 -7.87
N SER A 235 0.35 -19.55 -8.45
CA SER A 235 0.94 -18.30 -7.92
C SER A 235 0.04 -17.59 -6.93
N GLY A 236 -1.19 -18.05 -6.72
CA GLY A 236 -2.23 -17.40 -5.93
C GLY A 236 -3.43 -16.99 -6.80
N CYS A 237 -4.63 -17.03 -6.25
CA CYS A 237 -5.88 -16.88 -7.00
C CYS A 237 -5.98 -15.56 -7.79
N ARG A 238 -5.54 -14.44 -7.18
CA ARG A 238 -5.62 -13.08 -7.73
C ARG A 238 -4.31 -12.59 -8.37
N ILE A 239 -3.20 -13.26 -8.07
CA ILE A 239 -1.86 -12.85 -8.52
C ILE A 239 -1.61 -13.34 -9.95
N PRO A 240 -0.95 -12.57 -10.82
CA PRO A 240 -0.54 -13.05 -12.15
C PRO A 240 0.35 -14.30 -12.06
N GLY A 241 0.32 -15.16 -13.08
CA GLY A 241 1.13 -16.36 -13.15
C GLY A 241 0.31 -17.65 -13.13
N ALA A 242 0.97 -18.79 -12.86
CA ALA A 242 0.37 -20.11 -12.90
C ALA A 242 -0.85 -20.25 -11.98
N LYS A 243 -1.80 -21.06 -12.38
CA LYS A 243 -3.00 -21.43 -11.60
C LYS A 243 -3.18 -22.94 -11.71
N THR A 244 -3.72 -23.53 -10.63
CA THR A 244 -4.26 -24.88 -10.75
C THR A 244 -5.40 -24.92 -11.78
N VAL A 245 -5.61 -26.02 -12.43
CA VAL A 245 -6.64 -26.19 -13.48
C VAL A 245 -8.02 -25.72 -12.99
N TYR A 246 -8.38 -26.05 -11.75
CA TYR A 246 -9.65 -25.60 -11.16
C TYR A 246 -9.73 -24.07 -11.04
N CYS A 247 -8.71 -23.44 -10.48
CA CYS A 247 -8.69 -21.99 -10.32
C CYS A 247 -8.61 -21.24 -11.65
N ASP A 248 -7.97 -21.81 -12.67
CA ASP A 248 -7.82 -21.16 -13.97
C ASP A 248 -9.12 -21.10 -14.76
N SER A 249 -9.77 -22.24 -14.92
CA SER A 249 -10.88 -22.40 -15.88
C SER A 249 -12.19 -22.89 -15.29
N LEU A 250 -12.20 -23.52 -14.12
CA LEU A 250 -13.39 -24.18 -13.58
C LEU A 250 -14.04 -23.45 -12.38
N CYS A 251 -13.33 -22.53 -11.73
CA CYS A 251 -13.83 -21.86 -10.52
C CYS A 251 -14.91 -20.80 -10.85
N PRO A 252 -16.19 -21.04 -10.52
CA PRO A 252 -17.28 -20.12 -10.83
C PRO A 252 -17.20 -18.82 -10.03
N ILE A 253 -16.53 -18.85 -8.87
CA ILE A 253 -16.33 -17.67 -8.03
C ILE A 253 -15.34 -16.72 -8.69
N ARG A 254 -14.19 -17.27 -9.15
CA ARG A 254 -13.14 -16.48 -9.83
C ARG A 254 -13.66 -15.87 -11.12
N GLN A 255 -14.41 -16.63 -11.93
CA GLN A 255 -15.02 -16.14 -13.16
C GLN A 255 -15.96 -14.97 -12.87
N CYS A 256 -16.91 -15.14 -11.96
CA CYS A 256 -17.89 -14.13 -11.58
C CYS A 256 -17.21 -12.84 -11.03
N ALA A 257 -16.21 -13.00 -10.16
CA ALA A 257 -15.51 -11.85 -9.58
C ALA A 257 -14.73 -11.06 -10.63
N ARG A 258 -14.11 -11.74 -11.61
CA ARG A 258 -13.41 -11.10 -12.73
C ARG A 258 -14.37 -10.39 -13.69
N GLU A 259 -15.50 -10.99 -14.02
CA GLU A 259 -16.53 -10.38 -14.87
C GLU A 259 -17.10 -9.13 -14.22
N LYS A 260 -17.30 -9.15 -12.90
CA LYS A 260 -17.79 -8.01 -12.12
C LYS A 260 -16.66 -7.01 -11.75
N GLN A 261 -15.42 -7.24 -12.16
CA GLN A 261 -14.22 -6.44 -11.83
C GLN A 261 -14.02 -6.21 -10.33
N MET A 262 -14.29 -7.24 -9.53
CA MET A 262 -14.21 -7.16 -8.07
C MET A 262 -12.86 -7.63 -7.56
N GLU A 263 -12.33 -6.98 -6.56
CA GLU A 263 -11.12 -7.44 -5.88
C GLU A 263 -11.33 -8.74 -5.12
N THR A 264 -12.44 -8.84 -4.40
CA THR A 264 -12.91 -10.06 -3.73
C THR A 264 -14.43 -10.10 -3.69
N CYS A 265 -15.01 -11.24 -3.37
CA CYS A 265 -16.45 -11.34 -3.13
C CYS A 265 -16.91 -10.52 -1.92
N GLY A 266 -16.02 -10.04 -1.05
CA GLY A 266 -16.33 -9.15 0.07
C GLY A 266 -16.96 -7.83 -0.36
N GLY A 267 -16.58 -7.29 -1.52
CA GLY A 267 -17.20 -6.10 -2.10
C GLY A 267 -18.55 -6.33 -2.80
N CYS A 268 -19.02 -7.58 -2.89
CA CYS A 268 -20.28 -7.90 -3.57
C CYS A 268 -21.48 -7.71 -2.66
N LEU A 269 -22.46 -6.93 -3.09
CA LEU A 269 -23.72 -6.72 -2.34
C LEU A 269 -24.49 -8.02 -2.11
N GLU A 270 -24.33 -9.00 -3.01
CA GLU A 270 -24.99 -10.29 -2.96
C GLU A 270 -24.18 -11.35 -2.17
N MET A 271 -23.02 -11.02 -1.61
CA MET A 271 -22.12 -12.01 -0.99
C MET A 271 -22.81 -12.92 0.01
N LYS A 272 -23.67 -12.37 0.86
CA LYS A 272 -24.34 -13.11 1.93
C LYS A 272 -25.38 -14.13 1.44
N SER A 273 -25.96 -13.92 0.26
CA SER A 273 -26.97 -14.78 -0.36
C SER A 273 -26.45 -15.56 -1.58
N CYS A 274 -25.16 -15.36 -1.93
CA CYS A 274 -24.57 -15.96 -3.12
C CYS A 274 -24.24 -17.44 -2.90
N GLU A 275 -24.88 -18.33 -3.64
CA GLU A 275 -24.65 -19.78 -3.58
C GLU A 275 -23.20 -20.15 -3.95
N LYS A 276 -22.59 -19.44 -4.92
CA LYS A 276 -21.23 -19.74 -5.38
C LYS A 276 -20.21 -19.58 -4.25
N VAL A 277 -20.17 -18.42 -3.59
CA VAL A 277 -19.25 -18.18 -2.49
C VAL A 277 -19.74 -18.79 -1.19
N GLY A 278 -21.03 -18.97 -1.03
CA GLY A 278 -21.67 -19.62 0.12
C GLY A 278 -21.14 -21.02 0.38
N ALA A 279 -20.86 -21.78 -0.67
CA ALA A 279 -20.23 -23.11 -0.58
C ALA A 279 -18.87 -23.10 0.14
N ILE A 280 -18.13 -21.99 0.05
CA ILE A 280 -16.83 -21.82 0.73
C ILE A 280 -17.03 -21.21 2.13
N ILE A 281 -17.69 -20.05 2.22
CA ILE A 281 -17.81 -19.30 3.48
C ILE A 281 -18.78 -19.96 4.49
N GLY A 282 -19.65 -20.84 4.04
CA GLY A 282 -20.52 -21.64 4.90
C GLY A 282 -19.73 -22.64 5.77
N ASN A 283 -18.60 -23.14 5.24
CA ASN A 283 -17.78 -24.14 5.88
C ASN A 283 -16.41 -23.61 6.35
N ASN A 284 -16.12 -22.32 6.10
CA ASN A 284 -14.86 -21.70 6.47
C ASN A 284 -15.10 -20.30 7.05
N LEU A 285 -15.14 -20.24 8.40
CA LEU A 285 -15.39 -19.00 9.14
C LEU A 285 -14.30 -17.95 8.94
N ASP A 286 -13.03 -18.37 8.76
CA ASP A 286 -11.92 -17.46 8.51
C ASP A 286 -12.05 -16.81 7.12
N ALA A 287 -12.42 -17.58 6.10
CA ALA A 287 -12.70 -17.05 4.76
C ALA A 287 -13.85 -16.04 4.78
N ARG A 288 -14.94 -16.35 5.55
CA ARG A 288 -16.04 -15.42 5.76
C ARG A 288 -15.58 -14.13 6.41
N GLY A 289 -14.83 -14.20 7.51
CA GLY A 289 -14.33 -13.04 8.25
C GLY A 289 -13.42 -12.16 7.39
N ARG A 290 -12.55 -12.76 6.55
CA ARG A 290 -11.70 -12.02 5.62
C ARG A 290 -12.52 -11.26 4.58
N LEU A 291 -13.57 -11.85 4.02
CA LEU A 291 -14.45 -11.18 3.05
C LEU A 291 -15.28 -10.07 3.69
N GLU A 292 -15.80 -10.27 4.88
CA GLU A 292 -16.57 -9.26 5.61
C GLU A 292 -15.69 -8.04 5.96
N ASN A 293 -14.43 -8.27 6.32
CA ASN A 293 -13.47 -7.20 6.57
C ASN A 293 -13.04 -6.47 5.29
N ALA A 294 -12.85 -7.19 4.19
CA ALA A 294 -12.55 -6.59 2.89
C ALA A 294 -13.71 -5.73 2.36
N GLY A 295 -14.96 -6.11 2.61
CA GLY A 295 -16.15 -5.34 2.21
C GLY A 295 -16.36 -4.04 2.99
N ARG A 296 -15.82 -3.92 4.21
CA ARG A 296 -15.93 -2.70 5.01
C ARG A 296 -15.00 -1.57 4.53
N GLY A 297 -13.95 -1.90 3.77
CA GLY A 297 -13.04 -0.92 3.16
C GLY A 297 -13.54 -0.31 1.85
N THR A 298 -14.65 -0.79 1.31
CA THR A 298 -15.18 -0.34 0.00
C THR A 298 -16.41 0.58 0.13
N LEU A 299 -16.83 0.90 1.36
CA LEU A 299 -17.96 1.80 1.65
C LEU A 299 -17.45 3.09 2.31
N ILE A 300 -16.66 3.89 1.59
CA ILE A 300 -16.60 5.36 1.78
C ILE A 300 -16.24 6.00 0.44
#